data_bc09bc20ec44424f115bae6e0a88b169
#
_entry.id   bc09bc20ec44424f115bae6e0a88b169
#
_cell.length_a   1.000
_cell.length_b   1.000
_cell.length_c   1.000
_cell.angle_alpha   90.00
_cell.angle_beta   90.00
_cell.angle_gamma   90.00
#
_symmetry.space_group_name_H-M   'P 1'
#
loop_
_entity.id
_entity.type
_entity.pdbx_description
1 polymer ?
#
loop_
_entity_poly.entity_id
_entity_poly.type
_entity_poly.pdbx_seq_one_letter_code
_entity_poly.pdbx_strand_id
1 'polypeptide(L)'
;MAKSKELKVPTGKSVMYLILKPIVQFAYRKKPKIINLAGDLEKKAIIVSNHSAMSGPPSLELYYPVKTVKWGAHEMFGNHKARTAYMRDILYIKKKHMKPGWKTSLKAWLLAWLNPFIYKGMKNVPTYTDARLGKTLKVSIKALEQDLSVLIFPENSNDGYFDVLTQFFPGFVMLAERWYALKGEDIPVYPIYISVSKHILVIDKPMYVQDYVKKGLNRYQIAEVFKDKVNDLYFKYVKDAEVYDYKAEKKALKKAKKSK
;
A
#
# COMPACT_ATOMS: atom_id res chain seq x y z
N MET A 1 26.77 24.86 -10.51
CA MET A 1 26.16 23.99 -9.48
C MET A 1 24.66 23.88 -9.74
N ALA A 2 24.18 22.73 -10.23
CA ALA A 2 22.74 22.51 -10.41
C ALA A 2 22.07 22.47 -9.02
N LYS A 3 21.12 23.38 -8.75
CA LYS A 3 20.31 23.37 -7.53
C LYS A 3 19.68 21.97 -7.39
N SER A 4 20.10 21.21 -6.38
CA SER A 4 19.47 19.91 -6.08
C SER A 4 17.98 20.17 -5.84
N LYS A 5 17.14 19.65 -6.72
CA LYS A 5 15.68 19.78 -6.60
C LYS A 5 15.27 19.20 -5.25
N GLU A 6 14.81 20.04 -4.35
CA GLU A 6 14.42 19.64 -3.01
C GLU A 6 13.38 18.51 -3.09
N LEU A 7 13.64 17.40 -2.43
CA LEU A 7 12.74 16.25 -2.36
C LEU A 7 11.53 16.63 -1.49
N LYS A 8 10.37 16.83 -2.11
CA LYS A 8 9.13 17.25 -1.44
C LYS A 8 8.22 16.07 -1.16
N VAL A 9 7.59 16.09 0.01
CA VAL A 9 6.51 15.14 0.35
C VAL A 9 5.31 15.43 -0.55
N PRO A 10 4.69 14.40 -1.18
CA PRO A 10 3.52 14.60 -2.01
C PRO A 10 2.34 15.15 -1.21
N THR A 11 1.79 16.28 -1.64
CA THR A 11 0.67 16.96 -0.94
C THR A 11 -0.70 16.32 -1.21
N GLY A 12 -0.82 15.50 -2.25
CA GLY A 12 -2.10 14.95 -2.71
C GLY A 12 -2.97 15.98 -3.47
N LYS A 13 -2.49 17.22 -3.64
CA LYS A 13 -3.24 18.25 -4.36
C LYS A 13 -3.18 17.99 -5.87
N SER A 14 -4.28 17.54 -6.44
CA SER A 14 -4.46 17.32 -7.88
C SER A 14 -5.94 17.58 -8.24
N VAL A 15 -6.21 18.65 -8.97
CA VAL A 15 -7.57 18.99 -9.43
C VAL A 15 -8.16 17.82 -10.22
N MET A 16 -7.38 17.25 -11.15
CA MET A 16 -7.82 16.11 -11.95
C MET A 16 -8.14 14.88 -11.06
N TYR A 17 -7.39 14.66 -9.97
CA TYR A 17 -7.70 13.58 -9.04
C TYR A 17 -9.02 13.83 -8.29
N LEU A 18 -9.35 15.07 -7.97
CA LEU A 18 -10.65 15.40 -7.36
C LEU A 18 -11.81 15.04 -8.30
N ILE A 19 -11.64 15.24 -9.61
CA ILE A 19 -12.61 14.82 -10.64
C ILE A 19 -12.66 13.28 -10.76
N LEU A 20 -11.51 12.61 -10.72
CA LEU A 20 -11.41 11.16 -10.84
C LEU A 20 -11.80 10.40 -9.55
N LYS A 21 -11.68 11.05 -8.40
CA LYS A 21 -11.95 10.43 -7.09
C LYS A 21 -13.35 9.79 -6.98
N PRO A 22 -14.44 10.41 -7.42
CA PRO A 22 -15.77 9.77 -7.43
C PRO A 22 -15.81 8.49 -8.25
N ILE A 23 -15.09 8.43 -9.37
CA ILE A 23 -15.00 7.23 -10.22
C ILE A 23 -14.26 6.12 -9.45
N VAL A 24 -13.15 6.46 -8.80
CA VAL A 24 -12.40 5.51 -7.95
C VAL A 24 -13.28 5.06 -6.78
N GLN A 25 -13.98 5.98 -6.11
CA GLN A 25 -14.91 5.64 -5.03
C GLN A 25 -16.05 4.73 -5.50
N PHE A 26 -16.58 4.94 -6.68
CA PHE A 26 -17.61 4.09 -7.26
C PHE A 26 -17.06 2.70 -7.60
N ALA A 27 -15.88 2.61 -8.21
CA ALA A 27 -15.22 1.34 -8.52
C ALA A 27 -14.92 0.51 -7.27
N TYR A 28 -14.53 1.17 -6.18
CA TYR A 28 -14.19 0.54 -4.88
C TYR A 28 -15.22 0.82 -3.78
N ARG A 29 -16.50 1.00 -4.14
CA ARG A 29 -17.61 1.36 -3.23
C ARG A 29 -17.94 0.33 -2.15
N LYS A 30 -17.46 -0.89 -2.29
CA LYS A 30 -17.66 -1.95 -1.31
C LYS A 30 -16.70 -1.72 -0.15
N LYS A 31 -17.21 -1.07 0.90
CA LYS A 31 -16.45 -0.79 2.12
C LYS A 31 -16.05 -2.09 2.80
N PRO A 32 -14.76 -2.31 3.10
CA PRO A 32 -14.33 -3.51 3.81
C PRO A 32 -14.78 -3.47 5.28
N LYS A 33 -15.00 -4.66 5.85
CA LYS A 33 -15.02 -4.86 7.30
C LYS A 33 -13.61 -4.61 7.82
N ILE A 34 -13.45 -3.68 8.75
CA ILE A 34 -12.16 -3.40 9.37
C ILE A 34 -12.09 -4.18 10.69
N ILE A 35 -11.15 -5.11 10.76
CA ILE A 35 -10.80 -5.85 11.98
C ILE A 35 -9.53 -5.19 12.50
N ASN A 36 -9.69 -4.32 13.48
CA ASN A 36 -8.58 -3.59 14.08
C ASN A 36 -8.18 -4.24 15.41
N LEU A 37 -7.02 -4.90 15.44
CA LEU A 37 -6.46 -5.57 16.62
C LEU A 37 -5.50 -4.66 17.38
N ALA A 38 -5.11 -3.53 16.78
CA ALA A 38 -4.17 -2.58 17.35
C ALA A 38 -4.81 -1.63 18.37
N GLY A 39 -6.14 -1.41 18.30
CA GLY A 39 -6.80 -0.33 19.02
C GLY A 39 -6.56 1.03 18.35
N ASP A 40 -5.99 1.97 19.08
CA ASP A 40 -5.65 3.28 18.52
C ASP A 40 -4.44 3.17 17.58
N LEU A 41 -4.55 3.81 16.43
CA LEU A 41 -3.50 3.81 15.42
C LEU A 41 -2.68 5.11 15.49
N GLU A 42 -1.39 4.96 15.55
CA GLU A 42 -0.48 6.09 15.51
C GLU A 42 -0.47 6.74 14.12
N LYS A 43 -0.46 8.08 14.09
CA LYS A 43 -0.38 8.85 12.83
C LYS A 43 0.99 8.73 12.18
N LYS A 44 2.04 8.53 12.99
CA LYS A 44 3.43 8.39 12.57
C LYS A 44 3.82 6.92 12.64
N ALA A 45 3.69 6.21 11.53
CA ALA A 45 3.94 4.77 11.47
C ALA A 45 4.38 4.32 10.08
N ILE A 46 4.99 3.16 10.01
CA ILE A 46 5.17 2.39 8.78
C ILE A 46 4.04 1.36 8.73
N ILE A 47 3.44 1.16 7.57
CA ILE A 47 2.39 0.18 7.35
C ILE A 47 2.86 -0.76 6.25
N VAL A 48 2.86 -2.05 6.51
CA VAL A 48 3.22 -3.08 5.53
C VAL A 48 2.00 -3.93 5.19
N SER A 49 1.71 -4.06 3.89
CA SER A 49 0.51 -4.71 3.38
C SER A 49 0.79 -5.61 2.18
N ASN A 50 -0.08 -6.60 1.97
CA ASN A 50 -0.21 -7.26 0.68
C ASN A 50 -0.87 -6.33 -0.36
N HIS A 51 -0.68 -6.60 -1.67
CA HIS A 51 -1.30 -5.81 -2.75
C HIS A 51 -2.79 -6.12 -2.96
N SER A 52 -3.28 -7.30 -2.62
CA SER A 52 -4.60 -7.79 -3.05
C SER A 52 -4.82 -7.48 -4.55
N ALA A 53 -3.93 -7.96 -5.37
CA ALA A 53 -3.74 -7.57 -6.77
C ALA A 53 -3.53 -6.04 -6.92
N MET A 54 -4.07 -5.43 -7.96
CA MET A 54 -3.97 -3.97 -8.16
C MET A 54 -5.04 -3.18 -7.38
N SER A 55 -5.90 -3.86 -6.63
CA SER A 55 -7.07 -3.27 -6.00
C SER A 55 -6.83 -2.84 -4.55
N GLY A 56 -5.82 -3.39 -3.90
CA GLY A 56 -5.45 -3.06 -2.52
C GLY A 56 -5.08 -1.57 -2.34
N PRO A 57 -4.13 -1.02 -3.11
CA PRO A 57 -3.72 0.37 -2.94
C PRO A 57 -4.85 1.40 -3.00
N PRO A 58 -5.78 1.38 -3.99
CA PRO A 58 -6.91 2.31 -4.00
C PRO A 58 -7.93 2.02 -2.90
N SER A 59 -8.13 0.75 -2.49
CA SER A 59 -9.01 0.43 -1.36
C SER A 59 -8.44 0.97 -0.04
N LEU A 60 -7.14 0.83 0.20
CA LEU A 60 -6.47 1.39 1.38
C LEU A 60 -6.46 2.93 1.36
N GLU A 61 -6.36 3.56 0.18
CA GLU A 61 -6.52 5.02 0.09
C GLU A 61 -7.88 5.50 0.57
N LEU A 62 -8.94 4.72 0.30
CA LEU A 62 -10.31 5.10 0.63
C LEU A 62 -10.72 4.73 2.06
N TYR A 63 -10.18 3.65 2.60
CA TYR A 63 -10.74 3.02 3.81
C TYR A 63 -9.74 2.85 4.96
N TYR A 64 -8.44 3.02 4.73
CA TYR A 64 -7.50 2.98 5.84
C TYR A 64 -7.69 4.20 6.76
N PRO A 65 -7.75 4.01 8.08
CA PRO A 65 -8.18 5.09 9.00
C PRO A 65 -7.20 6.26 9.09
N VAL A 66 -5.91 6.04 8.82
CA VAL A 66 -4.85 7.04 8.98
C VAL A 66 -4.37 7.55 7.61
N LYS A 67 -4.02 8.83 7.55
CA LYS A 67 -3.46 9.45 6.33
C LYS A 67 -2.08 8.87 6.03
N THR A 68 -1.88 8.46 4.78
CA THR A 68 -0.63 7.84 4.34
C THR A 68 -0.03 8.52 3.12
N VAL A 69 1.29 8.45 2.99
CA VAL A 69 1.98 8.46 1.69
C VAL A 69 2.27 7.01 1.31
N LYS A 70 2.33 6.69 0.03
CA LYS A 70 2.46 5.30 -0.44
C LYS A 70 3.70 5.13 -1.31
N TRP A 71 4.37 4.02 -1.16
CA TRP A 71 5.41 3.63 -2.10
C TRP A 71 4.78 3.09 -3.37
N GLY A 72 5.25 3.55 -4.53
CA GLY A 72 4.78 3.10 -5.84
C GLY A 72 5.93 2.89 -6.81
N ALA A 73 5.77 1.97 -7.75
CA ALA A 73 6.77 1.64 -8.75
C ALA A 73 7.22 2.90 -9.52
N HIS A 74 8.53 3.13 -9.58
CA HIS A 74 9.10 4.36 -10.15
C HIS A 74 8.78 4.53 -11.63
N GLU A 75 8.57 3.45 -12.36
CA GLU A 75 8.18 3.47 -13.77
C GLU A 75 6.87 4.24 -13.99
N MET A 76 5.99 4.20 -12.99
CA MET A 76 4.72 4.92 -13.03
C MET A 76 4.85 6.44 -12.91
N PHE A 77 6.03 6.93 -12.55
CA PHE A 77 6.38 8.37 -12.52
C PHE A 77 7.16 8.82 -13.76
N GLY A 78 7.48 7.90 -14.66
CA GLY A 78 8.16 8.18 -15.92
C GLY A 78 7.29 8.95 -16.92
N ASN A 79 7.75 9.06 -18.18
CA ASN A 79 6.94 9.60 -19.27
C ASN A 79 5.81 8.64 -19.67
N HIS A 80 4.88 9.11 -20.52
CA HIS A 80 3.72 8.31 -20.95
C HIS A 80 4.12 6.97 -21.60
N LYS A 81 5.16 6.96 -22.45
CA LYS A 81 5.65 5.76 -23.12
C LYS A 81 6.15 4.71 -22.11
N ALA A 82 6.96 5.14 -21.13
CA ALA A 82 7.47 4.25 -20.08
C ALA A 82 6.34 3.68 -19.21
N ARG A 83 5.38 4.53 -18.79
CA ARG A 83 4.21 4.06 -18.03
C ARG A 83 3.37 3.07 -18.81
N THR A 84 3.10 3.34 -20.11
CA THR A 84 2.34 2.44 -20.97
C THR A 84 3.02 1.08 -21.10
N ALA A 85 4.33 1.06 -21.34
CA ALA A 85 5.10 -0.18 -21.41
C ALA A 85 5.03 -0.96 -20.09
N TYR A 86 5.31 -0.31 -18.96
CA TYR A 86 5.23 -0.95 -17.65
C TYR A 86 3.83 -1.51 -17.34
N MET A 87 2.77 -0.74 -17.60
CA MET A 87 1.39 -1.19 -17.38
C MET A 87 1.03 -2.37 -18.26
N ARG A 88 1.40 -2.32 -19.57
CA ARG A 88 1.11 -3.41 -20.51
C ARG A 88 1.89 -4.67 -20.18
N ASP A 89 3.22 -4.56 -20.12
CA ASP A 89 4.11 -5.72 -20.12
C ASP A 89 4.23 -6.31 -18.71
N ILE A 90 4.32 -5.48 -17.68
CA ILE A 90 4.51 -5.95 -16.31
C ILE A 90 3.18 -6.14 -15.59
N LEU A 91 2.32 -5.12 -15.55
CA LEU A 91 1.10 -5.22 -14.72
C LEU A 91 0.04 -6.10 -15.37
N TYR A 92 -0.20 -5.97 -16.68
CA TYR A 92 -1.30 -6.71 -17.34
C TYR A 92 -0.85 -8.06 -17.86
N ILE A 93 0.24 -8.13 -18.63
CA ILE A 93 0.67 -9.39 -19.24
C ILE A 93 1.34 -10.28 -18.17
N LYS A 94 2.41 -9.81 -17.51
CA LYS A 94 3.17 -10.66 -16.59
C LYS A 94 2.42 -10.95 -15.29
N LYS A 95 1.91 -9.93 -14.59
CA LYS A 95 1.31 -10.11 -13.25
C LYS A 95 -0.17 -10.48 -13.24
N LYS A 96 -0.95 -10.08 -14.25
CA LYS A 96 -2.37 -10.43 -14.40
C LYS A 96 -2.65 -11.50 -15.43
N HIS A 97 -1.62 -12.02 -16.08
CA HIS A 97 -1.71 -13.08 -17.12
C HIS A 97 -2.72 -12.74 -18.24
N MET A 98 -2.87 -11.44 -18.56
CA MET A 98 -3.72 -11.02 -19.66
C MET A 98 -3.06 -11.35 -21.00
N LYS A 99 -3.87 -11.75 -21.98
CA LYS A 99 -3.36 -12.05 -23.34
C LYS A 99 -2.77 -10.77 -23.98
N PRO A 100 -1.56 -10.84 -24.57
CA PRO A 100 -1.03 -9.76 -25.40
C PRO A 100 -1.99 -9.43 -26.54
N GLY A 101 -2.10 -8.16 -26.91
CA GLY A 101 -2.95 -7.74 -28.01
C GLY A 101 -3.33 -6.27 -27.97
N TRP A 102 -4.01 -5.80 -29.01
CA TRP A 102 -4.37 -4.39 -29.17
C TRP A 102 -5.27 -3.86 -28.02
N LYS A 103 -6.20 -4.70 -27.51
CA LYS A 103 -7.10 -4.33 -26.39
C LYS A 103 -6.31 -4.08 -25.11
N THR A 104 -5.35 -4.94 -24.80
CA THR A 104 -4.47 -4.78 -23.62
C THR A 104 -3.57 -3.56 -23.78
N SER A 105 -3.05 -3.31 -24.99
CA SER A 105 -2.22 -2.14 -25.30
C SER A 105 -3.01 -0.84 -25.21
N LEU A 106 -4.23 -0.79 -25.75
CA LEU A 106 -5.11 0.38 -25.67
C LEU A 106 -5.49 0.69 -24.22
N LYS A 107 -5.85 -0.33 -23.45
CA LYS A 107 -6.16 -0.18 -22.02
C LYS A 107 -4.96 0.38 -21.24
N ALA A 108 -3.75 -0.15 -21.50
CA ALA A 108 -2.53 0.34 -20.87
C ALA A 108 -2.26 1.79 -21.24
N TRP A 109 -2.42 2.17 -22.50
CA TRP A 109 -2.22 3.53 -23.02
C TRP A 109 -3.18 4.54 -22.35
N LEU A 110 -4.48 4.23 -22.31
CA LEU A 110 -5.49 5.09 -21.68
C LEU A 110 -5.22 5.27 -20.17
N LEU A 111 -4.94 4.18 -19.45
CA LEU A 111 -4.70 4.26 -18.01
C LEU A 111 -3.36 4.90 -17.68
N ALA A 112 -2.33 4.74 -18.52
CA ALA A 112 -1.06 5.43 -18.38
C ALA A 112 -1.20 6.96 -18.50
N TRP A 113 -2.20 7.45 -19.23
CA TRP A 113 -2.51 8.88 -19.31
C TRP A 113 -3.14 9.40 -18.00
N LEU A 114 -4.04 8.64 -17.38
CA LEU A 114 -4.71 9.01 -16.12
C LEU A 114 -3.81 8.84 -14.87
N ASN A 115 -2.86 7.92 -14.95
CA ASN A 115 -2.05 7.48 -13.81
C ASN A 115 -1.32 8.61 -13.05
N PRO A 116 -0.66 9.61 -13.69
CA PRO A 116 0.04 10.66 -12.96
C PRO A 116 -0.87 11.46 -12.01
N PHE A 117 -2.12 11.66 -12.40
CA PHE A 117 -3.10 12.38 -11.59
C PHE A 117 -3.53 11.57 -10.39
N ILE A 118 -3.75 10.26 -10.60
CA ILE A 118 -4.11 9.30 -9.53
C ILE A 118 -2.94 9.18 -8.54
N TYR A 119 -1.72 8.96 -9.03
CA TYR A 119 -0.53 8.80 -8.18
C TYR A 119 -0.22 10.06 -7.37
N LYS A 120 -0.37 11.23 -7.97
CA LYS A 120 -0.24 12.50 -7.27
C LYS A 120 -1.32 12.68 -6.19
N GLY A 121 -2.58 12.36 -6.52
CA GLY A 121 -3.70 12.45 -5.60
C GLY A 121 -3.60 11.49 -4.41
N MET A 122 -3.15 10.27 -4.66
CA MET A 122 -2.91 9.23 -3.66
C MET A 122 -1.61 9.43 -2.86
N LYS A 123 -0.88 10.52 -3.09
CA LYS A 123 0.41 10.84 -2.44
C LYS A 123 1.47 9.74 -2.61
N ASN A 124 1.57 9.17 -3.80
CA ASN A 124 2.56 8.14 -4.06
C ASN A 124 3.98 8.72 -4.15
N VAL A 125 4.94 7.98 -3.61
CA VAL A 125 6.39 8.26 -3.63
C VAL A 125 7.05 7.21 -4.51
N PRO A 126 7.90 7.60 -5.49
CA PRO A 126 8.58 6.64 -6.33
C PRO A 126 9.53 5.76 -5.52
N THR A 127 9.45 4.44 -5.73
CA THR A 127 10.31 3.45 -5.08
C THR A 127 11.23 2.83 -6.11
N TYR A 128 12.49 2.70 -5.76
CA TYR A 128 13.55 2.16 -6.61
C TYR A 128 14.14 0.91 -5.97
N THR A 129 14.65 0.01 -6.82
CA THR A 129 15.36 -1.21 -6.42
C THR A 129 16.89 -1.06 -6.44
N ASP A 130 17.38 0.14 -6.69
CA ASP A 130 18.80 0.50 -6.79
C ASP A 130 19.18 1.60 -5.79
N ALA A 131 20.38 2.19 -5.93
CA ALA A 131 20.90 3.25 -5.06
C ALA A 131 19.94 4.47 -4.93
N ARG A 132 19.01 4.66 -5.88
CA ARG A 132 17.98 5.71 -5.82
C ARG A 132 16.96 5.49 -4.70
N LEU A 133 16.89 4.28 -4.10
CA LEU A 133 16.07 4.00 -2.91
C LEU A 133 16.34 5.01 -1.78
N GLY A 134 17.59 5.49 -1.67
CA GLY A 134 17.95 6.55 -0.73
C GLY A 134 17.10 7.83 -0.87
N LYS A 135 16.59 8.15 -2.07
CA LYS A 135 15.66 9.27 -2.29
C LYS A 135 14.28 8.97 -1.73
N THR A 136 13.79 7.75 -1.94
CA THR A 136 12.52 7.27 -1.37
C THR A 136 12.54 7.33 0.15
N LEU A 137 13.61 6.82 0.78
CA LEU A 137 13.78 6.86 2.23
C LEU A 137 13.79 8.30 2.76
N LYS A 138 14.51 9.23 2.10
CA LYS A 138 14.53 10.65 2.51
C LYS A 138 13.15 11.30 2.46
N VAL A 139 12.35 11.04 1.41
CA VAL A 139 10.97 11.56 1.31
C VAL A 139 10.07 10.93 2.37
N SER A 140 10.24 9.63 2.64
CA SER A 140 9.47 8.90 3.65
C SER A 140 9.76 9.43 5.06
N ILE A 141 11.02 9.70 5.40
CA ILE A 141 11.40 10.35 6.67
C ILE A 141 10.71 11.71 6.80
N LYS A 142 10.77 12.56 5.77
CA LYS A 142 10.08 13.86 5.78
C LYS A 142 8.55 13.72 5.94
N ALA A 143 7.94 12.65 5.41
CA ALA A 143 6.52 12.38 5.58
C ALA A 143 6.19 11.99 7.03
N LEU A 144 7.00 11.11 7.63
CA LEU A 144 6.87 10.73 9.04
C LEU A 144 7.05 11.93 9.98
N GLU A 145 7.96 12.86 9.67
CA GLU A 145 8.14 14.12 10.40
C GLU A 145 6.91 15.06 10.31
N GLN A 146 6.03 14.85 9.35
CA GLN A 146 4.76 15.57 9.16
C GLN A 146 3.54 14.78 9.66
N ASP A 147 3.74 13.79 10.53
CA ASP A 147 2.69 12.90 11.04
C ASP A 147 1.87 12.20 9.93
N LEU A 148 2.55 11.86 8.83
CA LEU A 148 1.99 11.03 7.77
C LEU A 148 2.62 9.64 7.82
N SER A 149 1.80 8.62 7.98
CA SER A 149 2.26 7.24 7.90
C SER A 149 2.75 6.88 6.49
N VAL A 150 3.67 5.92 6.40
CA VAL A 150 4.20 5.42 5.12
C VAL A 150 3.66 4.02 4.86
N LEU A 151 2.78 3.89 3.86
CA LEU A 151 2.23 2.61 3.43
C LEU A 151 3.12 1.99 2.35
N ILE A 152 3.56 0.79 2.61
CA ILE A 152 4.48 0.03 1.77
C ILE A 152 3.87 -1.32 1.42
N PHE A 153 4.02 -1.72 0.17
CA PHE A 153 3.68 -3.05 -0.33
C PHE A 153 4.98 -3.79 -0.63
N PRO A 154 5.60 -4.44 0.39
CA PRO A 154 6.91 -5.03 0.23
C PRO A 154 6.89 -6.38 -0.50
N GLU A 155 5.73 -6.85 -0.93
CA GLU A 155 5.49 -8.12 -1.59
C GLU A 155 6.32 -8.27 -2.88
N ASN A 156 7.05 -9.37 -2.98
CA ASN A 156 7.62 -9.80 -4.26
C ASN A 156 6.50 -10.36 -5.15
N SER A 157 6.04 -9.54 -6.08
CA SER A 157 4.97 -9.89 -7.01
C SER A 157 5.47 -10.15 -8.43
N ASN A 158 6.73 -10.61 -8.58
CA ASN A 158 7.31 -10.89 -9.90
C ASN A 158 6.59 -12.01 -10.64
N ASP A 159 6.04 -12.98 -9.89
CA ASP A 159 5.32 -14.14 -10.45
C ASP A 159 3.79 -13.98 -10.36
N GLY A 160 3.33 -12.80 -9.98
CA GLY A 160 1.91 -12.48 -9.82
C GLY A 160 1.56 -12.03 -8.41
N TYR A 161 0.26 -11.99 -8.14
CA TYR A 161 -0.28 -11.65 -6.81
C TYR A 161 -0.95 -12.87 -6.21
N PHE A 162 -0.54 -13.25 -5.02
CA PHE A 162 -1.03 -14.41 -4.30
C PHE A 162 -1.69 -14.00 -2.98
N ASP A 163 -2.65 -14.79 -2.52
CA ASP A 163 -3.27 -14.58 -1.21
C ASP A 163 -2.28 -14.89 -0.08
N VAL A 164 -1.42 -15.91 -0.27
CA VAL A 164 -0.32 -16.23 0.64
C VAL A 164 0.98 -15.66 0.06
N LEU A 165 1.59 -14.77 0.81
CA LEU A 165 2.79 -14.05 0.40
C LEU A 165 4.02 -14.96 0.50
N THR A 166 4.86 -14.93 -0.54
CA THR A 166 6.06 -15.77 -0.61
C THR A 166 7.31 -15.07 -0.08
N GLN A 167 7.42 -13.76 -0.30
CA GLN A 167 8.60 -12.99 0.08
C GLN A 167 8.26 -11.51 0.28
N PHE A 168 8.94 -10.86 1.24
CA PHE A 168 8.96 -9.41 1.41
C PHE A 168 10.34 -8.83 1.09
N PHE A 169 10.37 -7.71 0.37
CA PHE A 169 11.58 -6.90 0.20
C PHE A 169 11.84 -6.06 1.45
N PRO A 170 13.10 -5.92 1.91
CA PRO A 170 13.45 -5.31 3.19
C PRO A 170 13.45 -3.77 3.18
N GLY A 171 12.90 -3.11 2.18
CA GLY A 171 12.93 -1.65 2.06
C GLY A 171 12.29 -0.92 3.25
N PHE A 172 11.23 -1.45 3.83
CA PHE A 172 10.57 -0.89 5.02
C PHE A 172 11.44 -1.03 6.27
N VAL A 173 12.20 -2.12 6.39
CA VAL A 173 13.18 -2.32 7.48
C VAL A 173 14.25 -1.24 7.39
N MET A 174 14.78 -0.98 6.18
CA MET A 174 15.75 0.10 5.97
C MET A 174 15.18 1.49 6.33
N LEU A 175 13.88 1.72 6.11
CA LEU A 175 13.23 2.96 6.53
C LEU A 175 13.18 3.07 8.05
N ALA A 176 12.78 2.01 8.76
CA ALA A 176 12.70 1.97 10.22
C ALA A 176 14.09 2.15 10.87
N GLU A 177 15.11 1.43 10.37
CA GLU A 177 16.49 1.59 10.84
C GLU A 177 17.00 3.02 10.63
N ARG A 178 16.71 3.62 9.48
CA ARG A 178 17.12 4.99 9.21
C ARG A 178 16.39 6.00 10.06
N TRP A 179 15.13 5.78 10.38
CA TRP A 179 14.38 6.58 11.33
C TRP A 179 15.03 6.52 12.70
N TYR A 180 15.31 5.30 13.20
CA TYR A 180 15.97 5.10 14.49
C TYR A 180 17.33 5.79 14.56
N ALA A 181 18.15 5.64 13.52
CA ALA A 181 19.47 6.30 13.45
C ALA A 181 19.40 7.83 13.46
N LEU A 182 18.31 8.43 12.98
CA LEU A 182 18.13 9.87 12.92
C LEU A 182 17.43 10.47 14.15
N LYS A 183 16.55 9.70 14.79
CA LYS A 183 15.67 10.21 15.86
C LYS A 183 15.96 9.61 17.23
N GLY A 184 16.68 8.49 17.32
CA GLY A 184 16.94 7.79 18.57
C GLY A 184 15.73 7.04 19.13
N GLU A 185 14.59 7.06 18.44
CA GLU A 185 13.35 6.38 18.80
C GLU A 185 12.94 5.36 17.75
N ASP A 186 12.34 4.24 18.16
CA ASP A 186 11.82 3.27 17.21
C ASP A 186 10.47 3.74 16.65
N ILE A 187 10.11 3.24 15.48
CA ILE A 187 8.86 3.60 14.82
C ILE A 187 7.95 2.37 14.73
N PRO A 188 6.66 2.47 15.08
CA PRO A 188 5.73 1.36 14.94
C PRO A 188 5.55 0.96 13.49
N VAL A 189 5.62 -0.36 13.24
CA VAL A 189 5.35 -0.96 11.93
C VAL A 189 4.11 -1.84 12.06
N TYR A 190 3.02 -1.44 11.43
CA TYR A 190 1.75 -2.18 11.45
C TYR A 190 1.68 -3.18 10.30
N PRO A 191 1.68 -4.49 10.58
CA PRO A 191 1.32 -5.50 9.59
C PRO A 191 -0.18 -5.42 9.33
N ILE A 192 -0.58 -5.34 8.07
CA ILE A 192 -1.99 -5.37 7.69
C ILE A 192 -2.23 -6.34 6.54
N TYR A 193 -3.41 -6.92 6.49
CA TYR A 193 -3.85 -7.73 5.36
C TYR A 193 -5.15 -7.18 4.79
N ILE A 194 -5.19 -6.96 3.46
CA ILE A 194 -6.41 -6.56 2.76
C ILE A 194 -6.83 -7.63 1.77
N SER A 195 -8.10 -8.05 1.83
CA SER A 195 -8.76 -8.85 0.80
C SER A 195 -9.88 -8.02 0.18
N VAL A 196 -9.64 -7.53 -1.05
CA VAL A 196 -10.66 -6.77 -1.77
C VAL A 196 -11.79 -7.69 -2.25
N SER A 197 -11.50 -8.96 -2.55
CA SER A 197 -12.51 -9.96 -2.96
C SER A 197 -13.48 -10.29 -1.83
N LYS A 198 -12.98 -10.44 -0.60
CA LYS A 198 -13.80 -10.73 0.59
C LYS A 198 -14.25 -9.48 1.35
N HIS A 199 -13.82 -8.30 0.93
CA HIS A 199 -14.09 -7.01 1.58
C HIS A 199 -13.69 -7.01 3.06
N ILE A 200 -12.47 -7.43 3.36
CA ILE A 200 -11.93 -7.49 4.73
C ILE A 200 -10.58 -6.76 4.75
N LEU A 201 -10.40 -5.91 5.74
CA LEU A 201 -9.13 -5.29 6.11
C LEU A 201 -8.81 -5.66 7.55
N VAL A 202 -7.69 -6.32 7.78
CA VAL A 202 -7.18 -6.67 9.11
C VAL A 202 -5.99 -5.80 9.42
N ILE A 203 -5.98 -5.17 10.59
CA ILE A 203 -4.88 -4.33 11.09
C ILE A 203 -4.38 -4.98 12.37
N ASP A 204 -3.12 -5.39 12.40
CA ASP A 204 -2.53 -6.02 13.58
C ASP A 204 -1.87 -4.99 14.50
N LYS A 205 -1.48 -5.46 15.70
CA LYS A 205 -0.68 -4.68 16.63
C LYS A 205 0.65 -4.27 16.02
N PRO A 206 1.21 -3.12 16.41
CA PRO A 206 2.50 -2.69 15.89
C PRO A 206 3.62 -3.62 16.34
N MET A 207 4.61 -3.77 15.48
CA MET A 207 5.87 -4.45 15.73
C MET A 207 7.01 -3.45 15.54
N TYR A 208 8.12 -3.65 16.23
CA TYR A 208 9.25 -2.74 16.22
C TYR A 208 10.50 -3.41 15.63
N VAL A 209 11.10 -2.76 14.64
CA VAL A 209 12.25 -3.33 13.90
C VAL A 209 13.45 -3.54 14.84
N GLN A 210 13.67 -2.59 15.78
CA GLN A 210 14.81 -2.67 16.69
C GLN A 210 14.77 -3.88 17.63
N ASP A 211 13.58 -4.42 17.92
CA ASP A 211 13.45 -5.65 18.73
C ASP A 211 14.07 -6.87 18.03
N TYR A 212 14.06 -6.89 16.72
CA TYR A 212 14.64 -7.95 15.89
C TYR A 212 16.13 -7.70 15.59
N VAL A 213 16.50 -6.44 15.39
CA VAL A 213 17.92 -6.05 15.25
C VAL A 213 18.71 -6.43 16.50
N LYS A 214 18.17 -6.16 17.70
CA LYS A 214 18.78 -6.58 19.00
C LYS A 214 18.92 -8.08 19.15
N LYS A 215 18.08 -8.87 18.46
CA LYS A 215 18.18 -10.34 18.40
C LYS A 215 19.18 -10.84 17.33
N GLY A 216 19.86 -9.94 16.63
CA GLY A 216 20.86 -10.27 15.62
C GLY A 216 20.29 -10.63 14.25
N LEU A 217 19.01 -10.41 14.00
CA LEU A 217 18.40 -10.68 12.69
C LEU A 217 18.86 -9.64 11.66
N ASN A 218 19.20 -10.11 10.47
CA ASN A 218 19.45 -9.22 9.34
C ASN A 218 18.13 -8.72 8.70
N ARG A 219 18.23 -7.72 7.82
CA ARG A 219 17.07 -7.06 7.19
C ARG A 219 16.13 -8.01 6.45
N TYR A 220 16.66 -9.04 5.79
CA TYR A 220 15.87 -10.03 5.07
C TYR A 220 15.12 -10.95 6.04
N GLN A 221 15.77 -11.39 7.09
CA GLN A 221 15.14 -12.19 8.15
C GLN A 221 14.02 -11.40 8.85
N ILE A 222 14.25 -10.11 9.13
CA ILE A 222 13.21 -9.23 9.69
C ILE A 222 12.03 -9.11 8.71
N ALA A 223 12.31 -8.91 7.42
CA ALA A 223 11.25 -8.81 6.41
C ALA A 223 10.41 -10.10 6.33
N GLU A 224 11.03 -11.28 6.46
CA GLU A 224 10.33 -12.57 6.52
C GLU A 224 9.42 -12.68 7.76
N VAL A 225 9.87 -12.24 8.94
CA VAL A 225 9.02 -12.20 10.15
C VAL A 225 7.76 -11.38 9.90
N PHE A 226 7.88 -10.22 9.27
CA PHE A 226 6.72 -9.38 8.93
C PHE A 226 5.84 -10.01 7.86
N LYS A 227 6.41 -10.68 6.87
CA LYS A 227 5.66 -11.44 5.84
C LYS A 227 4.82 -12.55 6.49
N ASP A 228 5.44 -13.33 7.37
CA ASP A 228 4.75 -14.42 8.07
C ASP A 228 3.61 -13.87 8.92
N LYS A 229 3.83 -12.73 9.59
CA LYS A 229 2.79 -12.05 10.36
C LYS A 229 1.61 -11.61 9.48
N VAL A 230 1.87 -11.06 8.29
CA VAL A 230 0.81 -10.70 7.33
C VAL A 230 0.08 -11.95 6.82
N ASN A 231 0.78 -13.07 6.57
CA ASN A 231 0.18 -14.35 6.21
C ASN A 231 -0.70 -14.92 7.34
N ASP A 232 -0.28 -14.79 8.61
CA ASP A 232 -1.09 -15.21 9.76
C ASP A 232 -2.45 -14.48 9.79
N LEU A 233 -2.47 -13.18 9.42
CA LEU A 233 -3.73 -12.43 9.33
C LEU A 233 -4.65 -13.00 8.25
N TYR A 234 -4.08 -13.42 7.11
CA TYR A 234 -4.85 -14.09 6.07
C TYR A 234 -5.46 -15.38 6.57
N PHE A 235 -4.63 -16.28 7.12
CA PHE A 235 -5.10 -17.59 7.59
C PHE A 235 -6.14 -17.47 8.71
N LYS A 236 -5.95 -16.54 9.64
CA LYS A 236 -6.80 -16.43 10.83
C LYS A 236 -8.11 -15.70 10.57
N TYR A 237 -8.12 -14.69 9.70
CA TYR A 237 -9.26 -13.78 9.58
C TYR A 237 -9.90 -13.72 8.20
N VAL A 238 -9.23 -14.25 7.16
CA VAL A 238 -9.65 -14.02 5.78
C VAL A 238 -9.90 -15.31 5.02
N LYS A 239 -9.04 -16.31 5.14
CA LYS A 239 -9.06 -17.54 4.32
C LYS A 239 -10.45 -18.16 4.25
N ASP A 240 -11.06 -18.43 5.40
CA ASP A 240 -12.35 -19.13 5.51
C ASP A 240 -13.52 -18.16 5.79
N ALA A 241 -13.26 -16.86 5.77
CA ALA A 241 -14.30 -15.87 5.97
C ALA A 241 -15.26 -15.79 4.77
N GLU A 242 -16.52 -15.53 5.04
CA GLU A 242 -17.50 -15.17 4.01
C GLU A 242 -17.23 -13.77 3.45
N VAL A 243 -17.76 -13.50 2.26
CA VAL A 243 -17.68 -12.17 1.65
C VAL A 243 -18.53 -11.19 2.48
N TYR A 244 -17.86 -10.17 3.04
CA TYR A 244 -18.56 -9.19 3.86
C TYR A 244 -19.48 -8.29 3.03
N ASP A 245 -20.74 -8.18 3.44
CA ASP A 245 -21.74 -7.28 2.85
C ASP A 245 -22.08 -6.13 3.81
N TYR A 246 -21.42 -5.00 3.63
CA TYR A 246 -21.67 -3.76 4.38
C TYR A 246 -23.15 -3.30 4.32
N LYS A 247 -23.84 -3.52 3.19
CA LYS A 247 -25.23 -3.07 3.04
C LYS A 247 -26.18 -3.94 3.86
N ALA A 248 -25.94 -5.24 3.88
CA ALA A 248 -26.72 -6.18 4.70
C ALA A 248 -26.56 -5.86 6.18
N GLU A 249 -25.34 -5.65 6.66
CA GLU A 249 -25.07 -5.27 8.06
C GLU A 249 -25.74 -3.95 8.43
N LYS A 250 -25.58 -2.91 7.59
CA LYS A 250 -26.22 -1.60 7.82
C LYS A 250 -27.76 -1.71 7.89
N LYS A 251 -28.35 -2.59 7.07
CA LYS A 251 -29.80 -2.84 7.10
C LYS A 251 -30.22 -3.56 8.38
N ALA A 252 -29.44 -4.54 8.83
CA ALA A 252 -29.67 -5.25 10.09
C ALA A 252 -29.57 -4.32 11.30
N LEU A 253 -28.54 -3.48 11.39
CA LEU A 253 -28.38 -2.47 12.44
C LEU A 253 -29.52 -1.46 12.47
N LYS A 254 -30.02 -1.02 11.29
CA LYS A 254 -31.18 -0.11 11.24
C LYS A 254 -32.48 -0.79 11.74
N LYS A 255 -32.68 -2.07 11.44
CA LYS A 255 -33.84 -2.85 11.93
C LYS A 255 -33.75 -3.01 13.47
N ALA A 256 -32.58 -3.38 14.00
CA ALA A 256 -32.37 -3.54 15.44
C ALA A 256 -32.56 -2.24 16.25
N LYS A 257 -32.26 -1.06 15.66
CA LYS A 257 -32.52 0.25 16.29
C LYS A 257 -33.98 0.69 16.24
N LYS A 258 -34.80 0.12 15.35
CA LYS A 258 -36.25 0.43 15.27
C LYS A 258 -37.09 -0.49 16.15
N SER A 259 -36.52 -1.58 16.64
CA SER A 259 -37.17 -2.56 17.53
C SER A 259 -36.83 -2.33 19.01
N LYS A 260 -36.05 -1.31 19.33
CA LYS A 260 -35.84 -0.73 20.66
C LYS A 260 -36.55 0.61 20.79
#